data_92b028355fda3ae443e98d1cb358c36d
#
_entry.id   92b028355fda3ae443e98d1cb358c36d
#
_cell.length_a   1.000
_cell.length_b   1.000
_cell.length_c   1.000
_cell.angle_alpha   90.00
_cell.angle_beta   90.00
_cell.angle_gamma   90.00
#
_symmetry.space_group_name_H-M   'P 1'
#
loop_
_entity.id
_entity.type
_entity.pdbx_description
1 polymer ?
#
loop_
_entity_poly.entity_id
_entity_poly.type
_entity_poly.pdbx_seq_one_letter_code
_entity_poly.pdbx_strand_id
1 'polypeptide(L)'
;MTIGTGNTQSQTINTPNLQALPQAQGVALRSVTKKYGSVVAVENLTLDIPAGSYCCLLGPSGCGKTTTLRMIAGHEDISSGDILIGNSRVNDLPPAKRNTAMVFQNYALFPHKTVWQNVEFGLKMRGTPERDRRERVDEMLDIVGLSSFAKRKPNALSGGQQQRVALARALATRPQVLLLDEPLSALDESLRVKTRGELRKLQRQFGMTFIQVTHAQDEAFSLSDQIVVMDHGHIDQVGTPQEIFVAPASQFVAKFVGDNNIFSGKVASAIANTNGYVIQLEADGVGTLLCRGQFAQPGDSAACCVRADRMHIELSPSSEGQTAVNRVSARIVFVEFTGYVTRVRLLLESSGIEILYKVRSHDWISQPLQEGQVITLTWSTDDCIFLPH
;
A
#
# COMPACT_ATOMS: atom_id res chain seq x y z
N MET A 1 -46.94 -33.16 -20.02
CA MET A 1 -45.49 -32.92 -19.79
C MET A 1 -45.37 -31.95 -18.61
N THR A 2 -45.05 -32.47 -17.45
CA THR A 2 -45.01 -31.72 -16.20
C THR A 2 -43.56 -31.26 -15.98
N ILE A 3 -43.38 -29.95 -15.88
CA ILE A 3 -42.05 -29.33 -15.66
C ILE A 3 -41.81 -29.31 -14.16
N GLY A 4 -40.81 -30.07 -13.70
CA GLY A 4 -40.43 -30.15 -12.29
C GLY A 4 -39.69 -28.87 -11.88
N THR A 5 -40.17 -28.20 -10.83
CA THR A 5 -39.52 -27.08 -10.16
C THR A 5 -38.37 -27.60 -9.31
N GLY A 6 -37.16 -27.34 -9.75
CA GLY A 6 -35.94 -27.60 -8.99
C GLY A 6 -35.81 -26.67 -7.77
N ASN A 7 -35.82 -27.28 -6.60
CA ASN A 7 -35.64 -26.62 -5.31
C ASN A 7 -34.18 -26.27 -5.10
N THR A 8 -33.81 -24.99 -5.28
CA THR A 8 -32.51 -24.47 -4.96
C THR A 8 -32.39 -24.29 -3.44
N GLN A 9 -31.80 -25.27 -2.77
CA GLN A 9 -31.47 -25.12 -1.34
C GLN A 9 -30.39 -24.05 -1.20
N SER A 10 -30.78 -22.90 -0.66
CA SER A 10 -29.88 -21.87 -0.16
C SER A 10 -29.04 -22.46 0.98
N GLN A 11 -27.78 -22.71 0.74
CA GLN A 11 -26.81 -23.02 1.81
C GLN A 11 -26.69 -21.78 2.69
N THR A 12 -27.39 -21.81 3.84
CA THR A 12 -27.19 -20.89 4.95
C THR A 12 -25.76 -21.04 5.42
N ILE A 13 -24.92 -20.05 5.12
CA ILE A 13 -23.58 -19.91 5.68
C ILE A 13 -23.77 -19.71 7.19
N ASN A 14 -23.42 -20.73 7.96
CA ASN A 14 -23.39 -20.67 9.42
C ASN A 14 -22.44 -19.52 9.82
N THR A 15 -23.00 -18.41 10.26
CA THR A 15 -22.24 -17.32 10.88
C THR A 15 -21.69 -17.86 12.19
N PRO A 16 -20.36 -17.95 12.37
CA PRO A 16 -19.80 -18.40 13.64
C PRO A 16 -20.29 -17.49 14.76
N ASN A 17 -20.52 -18.07 15.91
CA ASN A 17 -20.95 -17.38 17.13
C ASN A 17 -19.88 -16.33 17.53
N LEU A 18 -20.07 -15.07 17.13
CA LEU A 18 -19.19 -13.92 17.34
C LEU A 18 -19.22 -13.42 18.80
N GLN A 19 -19.45 -14.31 19.77
CA GLN A 19 -19.41 -13.96 21.17
C GLN A 19 -17.99 -13.45 21.54
N ALA A 20 -17.93 -12.14 21.78
CA ALA A 20 -16.81 -11.39 22.36
C ALA A 20 -15.46 -11.49 21.61
N LEU A 21 -15.41 -11.00 20.38
CA LEU A 21 -14.13 -10.59 19.81
C LEU A 21 -13.58 -9.43 20.67
N PRO A 22 -12.28 -9.44 21.02
CA PRO A 22 -11.67 -8.31 21.71
C PRO A 22 -11.87 -7.05 20.86
N GLN A 23 -12.27 -5.96 21.49
CA GLN A 23 -12.46 -4.70 20.81
C GLN A 23 -11.14 -4.30 20.14
N ALA A 24 -11.18 -3.98 18.84
CA ALA A 24 -10.03 -3.49 18.10
C ALA A 24 -9.40 -2.29 18.83
N GLN A 25 -8.08 -2.21 18.82
CA GLN A 25 -7.36 -1.09 19.38
C GLN A 25 -6.57 -0.39 18.28
N GLY A 26 -6.54 0.94 18.34
CA GLY A 26 -5.64 1.73 17.52
C GLY A 26 -4.20 1.61 18.02
N VAL A 27 -3.26 1.99 17.15
CA VAL A 27 -1.84 2.09 17.51
C VAL A 27 -1.40 3.52 17.30
N ALA A 28 -0.74 4.09 18.32
CA ALA A 28 -0.16 5.42 18.21
C ALA A 28 1.35 5.38 18.49
N LEU A 29 2.09 6.02 17.62
CA LEU A 29 3.52 6.28 17.75
C LEU A 29 3.69 7.76 18.06
N ARG A 30 4.47 8.11 19.07
CA ARG A 30 4.71 9.49 19.52
C ARG A 30 6.21 9.75 19.53
N SER A 31 6.69 10.45 18.51
CA SER A 31 8.10 10.81 18.33
C SER A 31 9.07 9.64 18.51
N VAL A 32 8.69 8.47 17.95
CA VAL A 32 9.45 7.23 18.12
C VAL A 32 10.72 7.28 17.28
N THR A 33 11.85 7.02 17.94
CA THR A 33 13.17 6.93 17.30
C THR A 33 13.81 5.57 17.61
N LYS A 34 14.45 4.97 16.60
CA LYS A 34 15.27 3.76 16.74
C LYS A 34 16.66 4.00 16.19
N LYS A 35 17.66 3.74 17.04
CA LYS A 35 19.09 3.80 16.68
C LYS A 35 19.76 2.45 16.92
N TYR A 36 20.63 2.06 15.99
CA TYR A 36 21.55 0.93 16.12
C TYR A 36 22.98 1.49 16.13
N GLY A 37 23.54 1.69 17.31
CA GLY A 37 24.80 2.42 17.47
C GLY A 37 24.68 3.85 16.92
N SER A 38 25.47 4.19 15.91
CA SER A 38 25.42 5.50 15.25
C SER A 38 24.38 5.61 14.12
N VAL A 39 23.79 4.48 13.69
CA VAL A 39 22.83 4.46 12.58
C VAL A 39 21.42 4.71 13.07
N VAL A 40 20.76 5.74 12.54
CA VAL A 40 19.35 6.02 12.81
C VAL A 40 18.50 5.25 11.79
N ALA A 41 17.76 4.25 12.25
CA ALA A 41 16.90 3.43 11.39
C ALA A 41 15.48 3.98 11.26
N VAL A 42 15.00 4.66 12.30
CA VAL A 42 13.70 5.37 12.34
C VAL A 42 13.90 6.62 13.16
N GLU A 43 13.42 7.78 12.68
CA GLU A 43 13.63 9.06 13.32
C GLU A 43 12.32 9.83 13.55
N ASN A 44 12.06 10.15 14.83
CA ASN A 44 10.96 11.00 15.28
C ASN A 44 9.58 10.66 14.65
N LEU A 45 9.27 9.36 14.56
CA LEU A 45 8.09 8.87 13.87
C LEU A 45 6.83 9.11 14.72
N THR A 46 5.91 9.93 14.21
CA THR A 46 4.61 10.20 14.81
C THR A 46 3.51 9.74 13.87
N LEU A 47 2.65 8.80 14.35
CA LEU A 47 1.65 8.15 13.53
C LEU A 47 0.47 7.72 14.39
N ASP A 48 -0.74 7.93 13.88
CA ASP A 48 -1.97 7.37 14.44
C ASP A 48 -2.58 6.37 13.46
N ILE A 49 -2.79 5.14 13.92
CA ILE A 49 -3.46 4.07 13.17
C ILE A 49 -4.80 3.81 13.84
N PRO A 50 -5.92 4.10 13.16
CA PRO A 50 -7.25 3.94 13.74
C PRO A 50 -7.58 2.48 14.12
N ALA A 51 -8.34 2.30 15.18
CA ALA A 51 -8.84 0.98 15.58
C ALA A 51 -9.70 0.36 14.47
N GLY A 52 -9.49 -0.93 14.19
CA GLY A 52 -10.24 -1.68 13.18
C GLY A 52 -9.90 -1.32 11.73
N SER A 53 -8.88 -0.49 11.49
CA SER A 53 -8.39 -0.17 10.15
C SER A 53 -7.37 -1.18 9.64
N TYR A 54 -7.19 -1.19 8.33
CA TYR A 54 -6.08 -1.85 7.65
C TYR A 54 -5.07 -0.78 7.24
N CYS A 55 -3.91 -0.75 7.89
CA CYS A 55 -2.83 0.20 7.61
C CYS A 55 -1.69 -0.50 6.88
N CYS A 56 -1.20 0.08 5.77
CA CYS A 56 0.00 -0.38 5.07
C CYS A 56 1.16 0.60 5.27
N LEU A 57 2.29 0.10 5.78
CA LEU A 57 3.57 0.80 5.74
C LEU A 57 4.24 0.48 4.39
N LEU A 58 4.33 1.47 3.52
CA LEU A 58 4.80 1.36 2.14
C LEU A 58 6.10 2.15 1.96
N GLY A 59 7.06 1.63 1.19
CA GLY A 59 8.31 2.33 0.90
C GLY A 59 9.41 1.38 0.40
N PRO A 60 10.57 1.89 -0.03
CA PRO A 60 11.68 1.10 -0.53
C PRO A 60 12.29 0.22 0.58
N SER A 61 13.14 -0.74 0.16
CA SER A 61 13.88 -1.57 1.10
C SER A 61 14.80 -0.71 1.97
N GLY A 62 14.87 -1.02 3.28
CA GLY A 62 15.73 -0.30 4.21
C GLY A 62 15.18 1.01 4.79
N CYS A 63 13.98 1.47 4.42
CA CYS A 63 13.42 2.73 4.93
C CYS A 63 12.80 2.64 6.35
N GLY A 64 12.98 1.54 7.09
CA GLY A 64 12.55 1.44 8.49
C GLY A 64 11.20 0.74 8.75
N LYS A 65 10.45 0.27 7.73
CA LYS A 65 9.12 -0.36 7.88
C LYS A 65 9.11 -1.57 8.82
N THR A 66 9.94 -2.57 8.54
CA THR A 66 10.04 -3.79 9.36
C THR A 66 10.53 -3.47 10.78
N THR A 67 11.45 -2.51 10.92
CA THR A 67 11.89 -2.02 12.24
C THR A 67 10.72 -1.42 13.01
N THR A 68 9.92 -0.56 12.37
CA THR A 68 8.71 0.03 12.96
C THR A 68 7.70 -1.05 13.37
N LEU A 69 7.44 -2.02 12.51
CA LEU A 69 6.55 -3.14 12.82
C LEU A 69 7.05 -3.95 14.04
N ARG A 70 8.35 -4.25 14.10
CA ARG A 70 8.98 -4.98 15.21
C ARG A 70 8.97 -4.20 16.51
N MET A 71 9.13 -2.87 16.47
CA MET A 71 8.97 -2.01 17.65
C MET A 71 7.54 -2.06 18.21
N ILE A 72 6.52 -2.03 17.35
CA ILE A 72 5.12 -2.20 17.77
C ILE A 72 4.89 -3.57 18.38
N ALA A 73 5.45 -4.63 17.77
CA ALA A 73 5.36 -6.01 18.27
C ALA A 73 6.11 -6.23 19.60
N GLY A 74 7.08 -5.38 19.94
CA GLY A 74 7.98 -5.53 21.08
C GLY A 74 9.14 -6.51 20.85
N HIS A 75 9.45 -6.80 19.59
CA HIS A 75 10.64 -7.57 19.20
C HIS A 75 11.88 -6.68 19.03
N GLU A 76 11.68 -5.36 19.00
CA GLU A 76 12.73 -4.35 19.00
C GLU A 76 12.37 -3.27 20.02
N ASP A 77 13.36 -2.86 20.84
CA ASP A 77 13.21 -1.75 21.75
C ASP A 77 13.34 -0.42 21.00
N ILE A 78 12.59 0.58 21.41
CA ILE A 78 12.75 1.96 20.91
C ILE A 78 13.93 2.65 21.60
N SER A 79 14.53 3.63 20.94
CA SER A 79 15.58 4.47 21.57
C SER A 79 14.98 5.66 22.32
N SER A 80 13.88 6.22 21.81
CA SER A 80 13.11 7.29 22.47
C SER A 80 11.69 7.36 21.92
N GLY A 81 10.82 8.11 22.58
CA GLY A 81 9.41 8.26 22.24
C GLY A 81 8.52 7.22 22.92
N ASP A 82 7.27 7.12 22.49
CA ASP A 82 6.28 6.22 23.07
C ASP A 82 5.48 5.47 22.01
N ILE A 83 5.17 4.20 22.29
CA ILE A 83 4.23 3.37 21.53
C ILE A 83 3.03 3.08 22.41
N LEU A 84 1.84 3.37 21.91
CA LEU A 84 0.58 3.07 22.57
C LEU A 84 -0.24 2.09 21.74
N ILE A 85 -0.88 1.13 22.41
CA ILE A 85 -1.92 0.26 21.85
C ILE A 85 -3.20 0.55 22.62
N GLY A 86 -4.18 1.12 21.94
CA GLY A 86 -5.28 1.80 22.61
C GLY A 86 -4.77 2.92 23.48
N ASN A 87 -5.16 2.91 24.76
CA ASN A 87 -4.71 3.92 25.74
C ASN A 87 -3.50 3.47 26.56
N SER A 88 -2.91 2.31 26.25
CA SER A 88 -1.84 1.72 27.05
C SER A 88 -0.48 1.92 26.42
N ARG A 89 0.46 2.55 27.11
CA ARG A 89 1.87 2.60 26.73
C ARG A 89 2.47 1.21 26.84
N VAL A 90 3.13 0.75 25.79
CA VAL A 90 3.62 -0.64 25.69
C VAL A 90 5.13 -0.77 25.59
N ASN A 91 5.90 0.31 25.70
CA ASN A 91 7.36 0.30 25.53
C ASN A 91 8.04 -0.80 26.35
N ASP A 92 7.68 -0.89 27.64
CA ASP A 92 8.32 -1.79 28.62
C ASP A 92 7.66 -3.18 28.69
N LEU A 93 6.65 -3.44 27.85
CA LEU A 93 5.95 -4.71 27.81
C LEU A 93 6.62 -5.67 26.83
N PRO A 94 6.92 -6.92 27.24
CA PRO A 94 7.40 -7.94 26.32
C PRO A 94 6.31 -8.30 25.28
N PRO A 95 6.67 -8.87 24.11
CA PRO A 95 5.73 -9.18 23.02
C PRO A 95 4.49 -9.95 23.47
N ALA A 96 4.65 -10.92 24.36
CA ALA A 96 3.55 -11.76 24.85
C ALA A 96 2.46 -10.98 25.63
N LYS A 97 2.75 -9.78 26.13
CA LYS A 97 1.85 -8.93 26.92
C LYS A 97 1.25 -7.76 26.14
N ARG A 98 1.64 -7.56 24.87
CA ARG A 98 1.14 -6.42 24.05
C ARG A 98 -0.20 -6.67 23.37
N ASN A 99 -0.80 -7.85 23.53
CA ASN A 99 -2.03 -8.25 22.81
C ASN A 99 -1.93 -8.11 21.28
N THR A 100 -0.73 -8.22 20.74
CA THR A 100 -0.46 -8.26 19.30
C THR A 100 -0.11 -9.69 18.88
N ALA A 101 -0.26 -9.98 17.59
CA ALA A 101 0.32 -11.15 16.96
C ALA A 101 1.03 -10.72 15.68
N MET A 102 2.15 -11.39 15.39
CA MET A 102 2.94 -11.09 14.20
C MET A 102 3.06 -12.30 13.28
N VAL A 103 2.88 -12.08 11.99
CA VAL A 103 3.19 -13.01 10.92
C VAL A 103 4.48 -12.53 10.26
N PHE A 104 5.53 -13.33 10.31
CA PHE A 104 6.83 -13.03 9.74
C PHE A 104 6.87 -13.36 8.26
N GLN A 105 7.76 -12.75 7.52
CA GLN A 105 7.96 -12.94 6.08
C GLN A 105 8.16 -14.42 5.68
N ASN A 106 8.87 -15.19 6.49
CA ASN A 106 9.10 -16.62 6.29
C ASN A 106 8.09 -17.51 7.03
N TYR A 107 6.94 -16.93 7.46
CA TYR A 107 5.87 -17.57 8.22
C TYR A 107 6.26 -18.15 9.58
N ALA A 108 7.52 -18.41 9.83
CA ALA A 108 8.10 -18.95 11.07
C ALA A 108 7.30 -20.13 11.66
N LEU A 109 6.87 -21.07 10.80
CA LEU A 109 6.17 -22.27 11.24
C LEU A 109 7.14 -23.24 11.89
N PHE A 110 6.67 -23.96 12.92
CA PHE A 110 7.43 -25.02 13.58
C PHE A 110 7.47 -26.27 12.67
N PRO A 111 8.61 -26.62 12.06
CA PRO A 111 8.67 -27.66 11.03
C PRO A 111 8.42 -29.07 11.59
N HIS A 112 8.68 -29.28 12.88
CA HIS A 112 8.47 -30.54 13.59
C HIS A 112 7.03 -30.76 14.07
N LYS A 113 6.20 -29.70 14.09
CA LYS A 113 4.79 -29.73 14.51
C LYS A 113 3.84 -29.87 13.31
N THR A 114 2.68 -30.48 13.53
CA THR A 114 1.61 -30.48 12.54
C THR A 114 0.98 -29.10 12.36
N VAL A 115 0.16 -28.91 11.34
CA VAL A 115 -0.66 -27.71 11.13
C VAL A 115 -1.48 -27.40 12.36
N TRP A 116 -2.21 -28.38 12.88
CA TRP A 116 -3.01 -28.24 14.09
C TRP A 116 -2.19 -27.78 15.30
N GLN A 117 -1.02 -28.43 15.53
CA GLN A 117 -0.12 -28.09 16.62
C GLN A 117 0.55 -26.71 16.47
N ASN A 118 0.75 -26.24 15.22
CA ASN A 118 1.24 -24.89 14.97
C ASN A 118 0.19 -23.86 15.42
N VAL A 119 -1.08 -24.06 15.07
CA VAL A 119 -2.16 -23.15 15.44
C VAL A 119 -2.44 -23.18 16.94
N GLU A 120 -2.40 -24.38 17.57
CA GLU A 120 -2.59 -24.57 19.00
C GLU A 120 -1.54 -23.87 19.87
N PHE A 121 -0.32 -23.74 19.36
CA PHE A 121 0.87 -23.40 20.15
C PHE A 121 0.68 -22.15 21.04
N GLY A 122 0.18 -21.06 20.48
CA GLY A 122 -0.03 -19.81 21.23
C GLY A 122 -1.07 -19.95 22.35
N LEU A 123 -2.13 -20.69 22.11
CA LEU A 123 -3.17 -20.95 23.10
C LEU A 123 -2.62 -21.81 24.26
N LYS A 124 -1.81 -22.82 23.91
CA LYS A 124 -1.17 -23.68 24.90
C LYS A 124 -0.22 -22.89 25.83
N MET A 125 0.57 -21.97 25.25
CA MET A 125 1.49 -21.12 26.03
C MET A 125 0.75 -20.13 26.95
N ARG A 126 -0.48 -19.75 26.60
CA ARG A 126 -1.38 -18.93 27.45
C ARG A 126 -2.12 -19.73 28.51
N GLY A 127 -1.93 -21.03 28.59
CA GLY A 127 -2.60 -21.90 29.59
C GLY A 127 -4.10 -22.13 29.28
N THR A 128 -4.55 -21.90 28.03
CA THR A 128 -5.95 -22.16 27.66
C THR A 128 -6.30 -23.62 27.85
N PRO A 129 -7.48 -23.98 28.45
CA PRO A 129 -7.89 -25.36 28.66
C PRO A 129 -7.92 -26.17 27.35
N GLU A 130 -7.66 -27.47 27.43
CA GLU A 130 -7.52 -28.32 26.23
C GLU A 130 -8.79 -28.33 25.36
N ARG A 131 -9.98 -28.40 25.98
CA ARG A 131 -11.26 -28.37 25.27
C ARG A 131 -11.39 -27.10 24.44
N ASP A 132 -11.14 -25.95 25.06
CA ASP A 132 -11.29 -24.63 24.41
C ASP A 132 -10.21 -24.43 23.30
N ARG A 133 -8.99 -24.97 23.53
CA ARG A 133 -7.92 -24.96 22.49
C ARG A 133 -8.37 -25.74 21.27
N ARG A 134 -8.92 -26.96 21.47
CA ARG A 134 -9.35 -27.82 20.36
C ARG A 134 -10.44 -27.12 19.54
N GLU A 135 -11.48 -26.66 20.20
CA GLU A 135 -12.57 -25.94 19.55
C GLU A 135 -12.06 -24.72 18.75
N ARG A 136 -11.19 -23.90 19.35
CA ARG A 136 -10.64 -22.71 18.72
C ARG A 136 -9.71 -23.02 17.55
N VAL A 137 -8.89 -24.05 17.64
CA VAL A 137 -7.99 -24.47 16.55
C VAL A 137 -8.79 -24.97 15.36
N ASP A 138 -9.79 -25.83 15.63
CA ASP A 138 -10.65 -26.39 14.56
C ASP A 138 -11.45 -25.27 13.87
N GLU A 139 -11.98 -24.30 14.62
CA GLU A 139 -12.62 -23.10 14.07
C GLU A 139 -11.65 -22.30 13.15
N MET A 140 -10.42 -22.06 13.61
CA MET A 140 -9.45 -21.27 12.83
C MET A 140 -9.04 -22.01 11.56
N LEU A 141 -8.86 -23.33 11.62
CA LEU A 141 -8.51 -24.14 10.46
C LEU A 141 -9.65 -24.17 9.43
N ASP A 142 -10.90 -24.16 9.89
CA ASP A 142 -12.06 -24.08 9.02
C ASP A 142 -12.15 -22.72 8.33
N ILE A 143 -11.98 -21.62 9.05
CA ILE A 143 -11.98 -20.26 8.51
C ILE A 143 -10.94 -20.08 7.39
N VAL A 144 -9.74 -20.66 7.55
CA VAL A 144 -8.67 -20.56 6.53
C VAL A 144 -8.71 -21.71 5.49
N GLY A 145 -9.72 -22.62 5.58
CA GLY A 145 -9.91 -23.71 4.63
C GLY A 145 -8.82 -24.79 4.70
N LEU A 146 -8.29 -25.07 5.90
CA LEU A 146 -7.19 -26.03 6.10
C LEU A 146 -7.55 -27.22 7.02
N SER A 147 -8.82 -27.46 7.34
CA SER A 147 -9.27 -28.53 8.23
C SER A 147 -8.78 -29.90 7.76
N SER A 148 -8.80 -30.20 6.45
CA SER A 148 -8.29 -31.46 5.88
C SER A 148 -6.77 -31.62 5.97
N PHE A 149 -6.02 -30.54 6.24
CA PHE A 149 -4.57 -30.53 6.35
C PHE A 149 -4.05 -30.55 7.79
N ALA A 150 -4.94 -30.59 8.79
CA ALA A 150 -4.65 -30.46 10.21
C ALA A 150 -3.49 -31.37 10.71
N LYS A 151 -3.40 -32.61 10.19
CA LYS A 151 -2.38 -33.60 10.55
C LYS A 151 -1.08 -33.49 9.74
N ARG A 152 -1.03 -32.67 8.69
CA ARG A 152 0.20 -32.50 7.88
C ARG A 152 1.23 -31.63 8.58
N LYS A 153 2.51 -31.78 8.19
CA LYS A 153 3.59 -30.90 8.60
C LYS A 153 3.79 -29.77 7.57
N PRO A 154 4.39 -28.62 7.96
CA PRO A 154 4.59 -27.49 7.07
C PRO A 154 5.28 -27.79 5.76
N ASN A 155 6.26 -28.69 5.75
CA ASN A 155 7.00 -29.09 4.55
C ASN A 155 6.14 -29.83 3.49
N ALA A 156 4.96 -30.31 3.85
CA ALA A 156 4.00 -30.94 2.94
C ALA A 156 2.91 -29.95 2.44
N LEU A 157 3.13 -28.64 2.58
CA LEU A 157 2.19 -27.59 2.23
C LEU A 157 2.80 -26.65 1.16
N SER A 158 1.95 -26.09 0.30
CA SER A 158 2.34 -24.99 -0.58
C SER A 158 2.59 -23.70 0.24
N GLY A 159 3.31 -22.73 -0.35
CA GLY A 159 3.59 -21.44 0.30
C GLY A 159 2.32 -20.73 0.79
N GLY A 160 1.26 -20.68 -0.04
CA GLY A 160 -0.01 -20.08 0.37
C GLY A 160 -0.73 -20.85 1.47
N GLN A 161 -0.57 -22.19 1.54
CA GLN A 161 -1.09 -22.98 2.64
C GLN A 161 -0.30 -22.71 3.94
N GLN A 162 1.03 -22.60 3.86
CA GLN A 162 1.88 -22.23 5.00
C GLN A 162 1.52 -20.85 5.55
N GLN A 163 1.28 -19.89 4.69
CA GLN A 163 0.81 -18.55 5.06
C GLN A 163 -0.52 -18.62 5.83
N ARG A 164 -1.51 -19.36 5.31
CA ARG A 164 -2.80 -19.52 6.00
C ARG A 164 -2.67 -20.20 7.36
N VAL A 165 -1.73 -21.15 7.52
CA VAL A 165 -1.41 -21.71 8.84
C VAL A 165 -0.85 -20.64 9.78
N ALA A 166 0.08 -19.79 9.30
CA ALA A 166 0.64 -18.71 10.10
C ALA A 166 -0.42 -17.68 10.52
N LEU A 167 -1.34 -17.34 9.61
CA LEU A 167 -2.49 -16.49 9.90
C LEU A 167 -3.42 -17.14 10.94
N ALA A 168 -3.80 -18.41 10.76
CA ALA A 168 -4.63 -19.13 11.72
C ALA A 168 -3.98 -19.18 13.11
N ARG A 169 -2.65 -19.42 13.17
CA ARG A 169 -1.87 -19.39 14.43
C ARG A 169 -1.93 -18.03 15.11
N ALA A 170 -1.80 -16.95 14.34
CA ALA A 170 -1.85 -15.60 14.87
C ALA A 170 -3.27 -15.23 15.35
N LEU A 171 -4.29 -15.53 14.56
CA LEU A 171 -5.70 -15.24 14.84
C LEU A 171 -6.29 -16.10 15.99
N ALA A 172 -5.76 -17.31 16.20
CA ALA A 172 -6.21 -18.19 17.26
C ALA A 172 -6.13 -17.52 18.64
N THR A 173 -5.10 -16.72 18.87
CA THR A 173 -4.86 -16.02 20.14
C THR A 173 -5.74 -14.79 20.37
N ARG A 174 -6.63 -14.44 19.42
CA ARG A 174 -7.49 -13.26 19.46
C ARG A 174 -6.74 -11.97 19.78
N PRO A 175 -5.74 -11.58 18.95
CA PRO A 175 -5.01 -10.34 19.15
C PRO A 175 -5.90 -9.12 18.90
N GLN A 176 -5.56 -7.97 19.48
CA GLN A 176 -6.21 -6.69 19.19
C GLN A 176 -5.64 -6.05 17.93
N VAL A 177 -4.36 -6.32 17.65
CA VAL A 177 -3.62 -5.84 16.48
C VAL A 177 -2.87 -7.00 15.82
N LEU A 178 -3.06 -7.18 14.52
CA LEU A 178 -2.32 -8.14 13.71
C LEU A 178 -1.25 -7.41 12.89
N LEU A 179 -0.02 -7.87 13.02
CA LEU A 179 1.17 -7.32 12.37
C LEU A 179 1.64 -8.28 11.28
N LEU A 180 1.82 -7.79 10.05
CA LEU A 180 2.15 -8.60 8.88
C LEU A 180 3.43 -8.07 8.23
N ASP A 181 4.51 -8.83 8.29
CA ASP A 181 5.81 -8.48 7.70
C ASP A 181 5.94 -9.13 6.32
N GLU A 182 5.67 -8.36 5.25
CA GLU A 182 5.67 -8.80 3.85
C GLU A 182 4.96 -10.15 3.59
N PRO A 183 3.70 -10.29 4.00
CA PRO A 183 3.05 -11.60 4.04
C PRO A 183 2.85 -12.23 2.66
N LEU A 184 2.88 -11.45 1.58
CA LEU A 184 2.58 -11.91 0.22
C LEU A 184 3.81 -12.03 -0.68
N SER A 185 5.01 -11.66 -0.18
CA SER A 185 6.23 -11.56 -0.99
C SER A 185 6.69 -12.89 -1.60
N ALA A 186 6.41 -14.02 -0.93
CA ALA A 186 6.81 -15.36 -1.37
C ALA A 186 5.81 -16.05 -2.32
N LEU A 187 4.71 -15.36 -2.72
CA LEU A 187 3.65 -15.93 -3.54
C LEU A 187 3.79 -15.51 -5.01
N ASP A 188 3.39 -16.39 -5.92
CA ASP A 188 3.17 -16.03 -7.32
C ASP A 188 2.02 -15.03 -7.48
N GLU A 189 1.95 -14.32 -8.62
CA GLU A 189 1.01 -13.23 -8.83
C GLU A 189 -0.47 -13.67 -8.71
N SER A 190 -0.82 -14.83 -9.29
CA SER A 190 -2.20 -15.33 -9.24
C SER A 190 -2.65 -15.62 -7.81
N LEU A 191 -1.78 -16.27 -7.03
CA LEU A 191 -2.04 -16.58 -5.63
C LEU A 191 -2.03 -15.32 -4.75
N ARG A 192 -1.17 -14.35 -5.07
CA ARG A 192 -1.08 -13.05 -4.39
C ARG A 192 -2.41 -12.28 -4.49
N VAL A 193 -2.97 -12.15 -5.70
CA VAL A 193 -4.27 -11.50 -5.92
C VAL A 193 -5.38 -12.15 -5.12
N LYS A 194 -5.45 -13.50 -5.12
CA LYS A 194 -6.45 -14.23 -4.35
C LYS A 194 -6.28 -14.00 -2.83
N THR A 195 -5.06 -14.09 -2.35
CA THR A 195 -4.76 -13.97 -0.92
C THR A 195 -5.00 -12.56 -0.39
N ARG A 196 -4.80 -11.50 -1.21
CA ARG A 196 -5.21 -10.13 -0.88
C ARG A 196 -6.69 -10.08 -0.50
N GLY A 197 -7.56 -10.61 -1.34
CA GLY A 197 -8.99 -10.66 -1.06
C GLY A 197 -9.34 -11.43 0.23
N GLU A 198 -8.63 -12.55 0.49
CA GLU A 198 -8.79 -13.34 1.71
C GLU A 198 -8.37 -12.54 2.96
N LEU A 199 -7.22 -11.86 2.92
CA LEU A 199 -6.73 -11.01 4.03
C LEU A 199 -7.72 -9.89 4.36
N ARG A 200 -8.22 -9.18 3.34
CA ARG A 200 -9.20 -8.10 3.56
C ARG A 200 -10.52 -8.63 4.13
N LYS A 201 -10.98 -9.80 3.64
CA LYS A 201 -12.16 -10.46 4.17
C LYS A 201 -11.99 -10.85 5.65
N LEU A 202 -10.84 -11.44 6.01
CA LEU A 202 -10.52 -11.79 7.38
C LEU A 202 -10.48 -10.55 8.28
N GLN A 203 -9.83 -9.47 7.85
CA GLN A 203 -9.77 -8.24 8.62
C GLN A 203 -11.17 -7.69 8.93
N ARG A 204 -12.06 -7.64 7.92
CA ARG A 204 -13.45 -7.19 8.11
C ARG A 204 -14.24 -8.13 9.01
N GLN A 205 -14.07 -9.44 8.84
CA GLN A 205 -14.78 -10.45 9.63
C GLN A 205 -14.41 -10.38 11.12
N PHE A 206 -13.14 -10.17 11.43
CA PHE A 206 -12.66 -10.08 12.81
C PHE A 206 -12.71 -8.67 13.39
N GLY A 207 -12.88 -7.65 12.55
CA GLY A 207 -12.97 -6.25 12.98
C GLY A 207 -11.73 -5.72 13.71
N MET A 208 -10.56 -6.39 13.61
CA MET A 208 -9.34 -6.00 14.31
C MET A 208 -8.44 -5.08 13.46
N THR A 209 -7.49 -4.42 14.09
CA THR A 209 -6.51 -3.56 13.40
C THR A 209 -5.44 -4.41 12.75
N PHE A 210 -5.21 -4.21 11.45
CA PHE A 210 -4.12 -4.83 10.70
C PHE A 210 -3.08 -3.78 10.34
N ILE A 211 -1.80 -4.12 10.53
CA ILE A 211 -0.68 -3.30 10.09
C ILE A 211 0.22 -4.20 9.23
N GLN A 212 0.36 -3.87 7.96
CA GLN A 212 1.15 -4.63 7.00
C GLN A 212 2.34 -3.81 6.49
N VAL A 213 3.50 -4.43 6.43
CA VAL A 213 4.66 -3.92 5.69
C VAL A 213 4.62 -4.50 4.28
N THR A 214 4.81 -3.67 3.28
CA THR A 214 4.98 -4.08 1.88
C THR A 214 5.84 -3.08 1.11
N HIS A 215 6.45 -3.53 0.03
CA HIS A 215 7.06 -2.70 -0.99
C HIS A 215 6.22 -2.68 -2.29
N ALA A 216 5.15 -3.45 -2.34
CA ALA A 216 4.26 -3.57 -3.49
C ALA A 216 3.11 -2.56 -3.38
N GLN A 217 3.06 -1.59 -4.31
CA GLN A 217 2.04 -0.54 -4.34
C GLN A 217 0.63 -1.10 -4.50
N ASP A 218 0.46 -2.09 -5.38
CA ASP A 218 -0.81 -2.72 -5.68
C ASP A 218 -1.41 -3.44 -4.45
N GLU A 219 -0.56 -3.98 -3.56
CA GLU A 219 -1.00 -4.51 -2.26
C GLU A 219 -1.53 -3.39 -1.36
N ALA A 220 -0.74 -2.33 -1.18
CA ALA A 220 -1.13 -1.20 -0.34
C ALA A 220 -2.43 -0.55 -0.83
N PHE A 221 -2.57 -0.31 -2.14
CA PHE A 221 -3.78 0.30 -2.70
C PHE A 221 -5.03 -0.58 -2.62
N SER A 222 -4.88 -1.89 -2.74
CA SER A 222 -6.03 -2.80 -2.74
C SER A 222 -6.52 -3.20 -1.35
N LEU A 223 -5.64 -3.14 -0.34
CA LEU A 223 -5.93 -3.67 1.00
C LEU A 223 -6.26 -2.59 2.03
N SER A 224 -5.58 -1.43 1.97
CA SER A 224 -5.57 -0.51 3.09
C SER A 224 -6.71 0.51 3.11
N ASP A 225 -7.05 0.91 4.32
CA ASP A 225 -7.82 2.11 4.61
C ASP A 225 -6.89 3.31 4.78
N GLN A 226 -5.63 3.06 5.21
CA GLN A 226 -4.59 4.05 5.42
C GLN A 226 -3.25 3.53 4.88
N ILE A 227 -2.56 4.34 4.09
CA ILE A 227 -1.18 4.09 3.65
C ILE A 227 -0.27 5.09 4.35
N VAL A 228 0.87 4.59 4.83
CA VAL A 228 1.97 5.37 5.38
C VAL A 228 3.17 5.18 4.45
N VAL A 229 3.50 6.20 3.68
CA VAL A 229 4.68 6.17 2.80
C VAL A 229 5.89 6.58 3.62
N MET A 230 6.89 5.70 3.65
CA MET A 230 8.13 5.89 4.41
C MET A 230 9.35 5.96 3.49
N ASP A 231 10.24 6.89 3.82
CA ASP A 231 11.56 7.01 3.20
C ASP A 231 12.63 7.34 4.25
N HIS A 232 13.81 6.74 4.14
CA HIS A 232 14.97 6.98 5.01
C HIS A 232 14.67 7.14 6.51
N GLY A 233 13.75 6.32 7.05
CA GLY A 233 13.39 6.33 8.48
C GLY A 233 12.33 7.36 8.87
N HIS A 234 11.81 8.12 7.93
CA HIS A 234 10.77 9.15 8.14
C HIS A 234 9.44 8.76 7.46
N ILE A 235 8.36 9.41 7.89
CA ILE A 235 7.09 9.38 7.18
C ILE A 235 7.06 10.55 6.21
N ASP A 236 6.88 10.26 4.93
CA ASP A 236 6.75 11.25 3.87
C ASP A 236 5.30 11.68 3.65
N GLN A 237 4.38 10.71 3.68
CA GLN A 237 2.96 10.98 3.55
C GLN A 237 2.11 9.92 4.27
N VAL A 238 1.02 10.35 4.87
CA VAL A 238 -0.05 9.48 5.40
C VAL A 238 -1.36 9.89 4.75
N GLY A 239 -2.13 8.93 4.27
CA GLY A 239 -3.44 9.18 3.66
C GLY A 239 -4.15 7.91 3.25
N THR A 240 -5.33 8.07 2.68
CA THR A 240 -6.03 6.99 2.00
C THR A 240 -5.29 6.60 0.72
N PRO A 241 -5.51 5.39 0.18
CA PRO A 241 -4.94 5.00 -1.12
C PRO A 241 -5.19 6.03 -2.23
N GLN A 242 -6.39 6.60 -2.26
CA GLN A 242 -6.75 7.58 -3.27
C GLN A 242 -6.00 8.90 -3.10
N GLU A 243 -5.86 9.42 -1.88
CA GLU A 243 -5.10 10.65 -1.58
C GLU A 243 -3.62 10.52 -1.96
N ILE A 244 -2.98 9.41 -1.56
CA ILE A 244 -1.57 9.14 -1.89
C ILE A 244 -1.36 9.09 -3.42
N PHE A 245 -2.30 8.49 -4.15
CA PHE A 245 -2.19 8.30 -5.60
C PHE A 245 -2.49 9.57 -6.39
N VAL A 246 -3.47 10.39 -5.94
CA VAL A 246 -3.95 11.57 -6.69
C VAL A 246 -3.22 12.84 -6.29
N ALA A 247 -2.73 12.92 -5.03
CA ALA A 247 -2.12 14.12 -4.48
C ALA A 247 -0.85 13.77 -3.68
N PRO A 248 0.23 13.35 -4.37
CA PRO A 248 1.51 13.09 -3.70
C PRO A 248 2.03 14.37 -3.03
N ALA A 249 2.51 14.24 -1.78
CA ALA A 249 2.95 15.37 -0.98
C ALA A 249 4.39 15.80 -1.27
N SER A 250 5.22 14.92 -1.84
CA SER A 250 6.63 15.17 -2.12
C SER A 250 7.05 14.60 -3.47
N GLN A 251 8.22 15.02 -3.96
CA GLN A 251 8.82 14.43 -5.16
C GLN A 251 9.11 12.94 -4.97
N PHE A 252 9.50 12.52 -3.76
CA PHE A 252 9.72 11.12 -3.46
C PHE A 252 8.41 10.32 -3.61
N VAL A 253 7.32 10.76 -2.98
CA VAL A 253 6.04 10.07 -3.11
C VAL A 253 5.58 10.03 -4.56
N ALA A 254 5.66 11.16 -5.29
CA ALA A 254 5.30 11.22 -6.70
C ALA A 254 6.11 10.25 -7.56
N LYS A 255 7.42 10.11 -7.29
CA LYS A 255 8.31 9.18 -8.01
C LYS A 255 8.08 7.72 -7.60
N PHE A 256 7.83 7.49 -6.32
CA PHE A 256 7.67 6.15 -5.78
C PHE A 256 6.28 5.58 -6.05
N VAL A 257 5.22 6.42 -6.09
CA VAL A 257 3.84 6.00 -6.23
C VAL A 257 3.30 6.36 -7.61
N GLY A 258 2.94 5.35 -8.37
CA GLY A 258 2.41 5.51 -9.73
C GLY A 258 3.49 5.85 -10.76
N ASP A 259 3.06 6.05 -12.00
CA ASP A 259 3.95 6.46 -13.09
C ASP A 259 3.73 7.97 -13.34
N ASN A 260 4.47 8.79 -12.59
CA ASN A 260 4.43 10.24 -12.70
C ASN A 260 5.63 10.76 -13.49
N ASN A 261 5.38 11.71 -14.38
CA ASN A 261 6.41 12.56 -15.00
C ASN A 261 6.63 13.76 -14.08
N ILE A 262 7.89 13.97 -13.66
CA ILE A 262 8.26 15.04 -12.73
C ILE A 262 9.10 16.04 -13.47
N PHE A 263 8.77 17.33 -13.36
CA PHE A 263 9.47 18.44 -13.96
C PHE A 263 9.95 19.38 -12.85
N SER A 264 11.26 19.51 -12.72
CA SER A 264 11.89 20.43 -11.77
C SER A 264 12.11 21.80 -12.40
N GLY A 265 12.12 22.85 -11.57
CA GLY A 265 12.32 24.21 -12.06
C GLY A 265 12.18 25.25 -10.93
N LYS A 266 11.82 26.47 -11.32
CA LYS A 266 11.60 27.59 -10.39
C LYS A 266 10.21 28.15 -10.52
N VAL A 267 9.63 28.55 -9.41
CA VAL A 267 8.34 29.27 -9.38
C VAL A 267 8.49 30.63 -10.03
N ALA A 268 7.74 30.91 -11.08
CA ALA A 268 7.65 32.22 -11.70
C ALA A 268 6.56 33.06 -11.06
N SER A 269 5.40 32.50 -10.79
CA SER A 269 4.28 33.18 -10.14
C SER A 269 3.32 32.19 -9.45
N ALA A 270 2.55 32.70 -8.50
CA ALA A 270 1.47 31.99 -7.84
C ALA A 270 0.21 32.84 -7.84
N ILE A 271 -0.84 32.37 -8.49
CA ILE A 271 -2.11 33.10 -8.65
C ILE A 271 -3.19 32.37 -7.85
N ALA A 272 -3.84 33.10 -6.94
CA ALA A 272 -4.94 32.53 -6.16
C ALA A 272 -6.11 32.12 -7.04
N ASN A 273 -6.67 30.92 -6.78
CA ASN A 273 -7.84 30.38 -7.45
C ASN A 273 -8.85 29.88 -6.39
N THR A 274 -10.07 29.57 -6.76
CA THR A 274 -11.13 29.07 -5.88
C THR A 274 -10.74 27.83 -5.06
N ASN A 275 -9.83 26.99 -5.58
CA ASN A 275 -9.40 25.74 -4.97
C ASN A 275 -7.91 25.73 -4.52
N GLY A 276 -7.31 26.91 -4.27
CA GLY A 276 -5.91 27.05 -3.89
C GLY A 276 -5.15 28.01 -4.78
N TYR A 277 -4.03 27.58 -5.35
CA TYR A 277 -3.19 28.40 -6.24
C TYR A 277 -2.93 27.67 -7.54
N VAL A 278 -2.89 28.45 -8.64
CA VAL A 278 -2.25 28.04 -9.90
C VAL A 278 -0.82 28.57 -9.84
N ILE A 279 0.12 27.66 -9.85
CA ILE A 279 1.55 27.95 -9.83
C ILE A 279 2.06 27.88 -11.27
N GLN A 280 2.76 28.92 -11.69
CA GLN A 280 3.52 28.94 -12.92
C GLN A 280 4.96 28.52 -12.61
N LEU A 281 5.38 27.37 -13.12
CA LEU A 281 6.71 26.81 -12.94
C LEU A 281 7.48 26.94 -14.25
N GLU A 282 8.63 27.59 -14.21
CA GLU A 282 9.63 27.57 -15.28
C GLU A 282 10.42 26.27 -15.14
N ALA A 283 9.94 25.22 -15.84
CA ALA A 283 10.54 23.89 -15.79
C ALA A 283 11.82 23.82 -16.65
N ASP A 284 12.88 23.28 -16.08
CA ASP A 284 14.22 23.23 -16.66
C ASP A 284 14.22 22.53 -18.03
N GLY A 285 14.53 23.28 -19.09
CA GLY A 285 14.58 22.78 -20.46
C GLY A 285 13.21 22.41 -21.06
N VAL A 286 12.09 22.65 -20.38
CA VAL A 286 10.74 22.32 -20.84
C VAL A 286 9.96 23.59 -21.19
N GLY A 287 10.16 24.65 -20.41
CA GLY A 287 9.42 25.90 -20.48
C GLY A 287 8.40 26.04 -19.37
N THR A 288 7.45 26.93 -19.55
CA THR A 288 6.46 27.27 -18.54
C THR A 288 5.38 26.20 -18.42
N LEU A 289 5.21 25.64 -17.22
CA LEU A 289 4.15 24.72 -16.88
C LEU A 289 3.21 25.32 -15.82
N LEU A 290 1.92 25.07 -15.96
CA LEU A 290 0.89 25.48 -15.01
C LEU A 290 0.51 24.26 -14.15
N CYS A 291 0.61 24.40 -12.82
CA CYS A 291 0.23 23.36 -11.90
C CYS A 291 -0.60 23.90 -10.73
N ARG A 292 -1.44 23.05 -10.16
CA ARG A 292 -2.22 23.39 -8.96
C ARG A 292 -1.42 23.06 -7.70
N GLY A 293 -1.54 23.89 -6.69
CA GLY A 293 -0.82 23.65 -5.43
C GLY A 293 -1.19 24.61 -4.32
N GLN A 294 -0.36 24.61 -3.31
CA GLN A 294 -0.38 25.62 -2.25
C GLN A 294 0.46 26.83 -2.65
N PHE A 295 0.36 27.90 -1.88
CA PHE A 295 1.17 29.11 -2.12
C PHE A 295 2.66 28.81 -2.12
N ALA A 296 3.36 29.34 -3.12
CA ALA A 296 4.82 29.32 -3.24
C ALA A 296 5.33 30.70 -3.65
N GLN A 297 6.54 31.05 -3.23
CA GLN A 297 7.12 32.34 -3.57
C GLN A 297 7.82 32.28 -4.94
N PRO A 298 7.73 33.36 -5.76
CA PRO A 298 8.52 33.46 -6.97
C PRO A 298 10.02 33.32 -6.66
N GLY A 299 10.72 32.47 -7.45
CA GLY A 299 12.13 32.16 -7.25
C GLY A 299 12.39 30.88 -6.45
N ASP A 300 11.40 30.34 -5.72
CA ASP A 300 11.56 29.07 -5.00
C ASP A 300 11.89 27.93 -5.99
N SER A 301 12.83 27.07 -5.61
CA SER A 301 13.06 25.80 -6.32
C SER A 301 11.93 24.84 -5.98
N ALA A 302 11.33 24.24 -7.01
CA ALA A 302 10.21 23.35 -6.84
C ALA A 302 10.13 22.34 -8.00
N ALA A 303 9.16 21.46 -7.96
CA ALA A 303 8.80 20.60 -9.07
C ALA A 303 7.29 20.58 -9.28
N CYS A 304 6.86 20.07 -10.42
CA CYS A 304 5.50 19.62 -10.61
C CYS A 304 5.49 18.20 -11.17
N CYS A 305 4.40 17.50 -10.98
CA CYS A 305 4.22 16.19 -11.57
C CYS A 305 2.89 16.08 -12.30
N VAL A 306 2.91 15.28 -13.37
CA VAL A 306 1.71 14.83 -14.06
C VAL A 306 1.76 13.32 -14.27
N ARG A 307 0.66 12.65 -14.03
CA ARG A 307 0.57 11.20 -14.23
C ARG A 307 0.57 10.86 -15.73
N ALA A 308 1.27 9.78 -16.05
CA ALA A 308 1.40 9.31 -17.44
C ALA A 308 0.06 9.01 -18.12
N ASP A 309 -0.98 8.64 -17.36
CA ASP A 309 -2.35 8.35 -17.85
C ASP A 309 -3.27 9.58 -17.89
N ARG A 310 -2.77 10.77 -17.49
CA ARG A 310 -3.51 12.05 -17.56
C ARG A 310 -3.05 12.96 -18.69
N MET A 311 -2.09 12.52 -19.46
CA MET A 311 -1.63 13.20 -20.65
C MET A 311 -2.46 12.73 -21.86
N HIS A 312 -2.58 13.60 -22.88
CA HIS A 312 -3.31 13.32 -24.10
C HIS A 312 -2.47 13.70 -25.32
N ILE A 313 -2.55 12.91 -26.39
CA ILE A 313 -1.93 13.25 -27.66
C ILE A 313 -2.85 14.16 -28.44
N GLU A 314 -2.38 15.32 -28.82
CA GLU A 314 -3.09 16.24 -29.70
C GLU A 314 -2.83 15.87 -31.17
N LEU A 315 -3.86 15.42 -31.85
CA LEU A 315 -3.76 14.96 -33.26
C LEU A 315 -3.99 16.09 -34.27
N SER A 316 -4.60 17.20 -33.83
CA SER A 316 -4.83 18.40 -34.65
C SER A 316 -4.75 19.61 -33.73
N PRO A 317 -4.14 20.71 -34.14
CA PRO A 317 -4.13 21.93 -33.35
C PRO A 317 -5.56 22.38 -33.10
N SER A 318 -6.05 22.24 -31.88
CA SER A 318 -7.35 22.76 -31.49
C SER A 318 -7.31 24.27 -31.53
N SER A 319 -8.28 24.85 -32.25
CA SER A 319 -8.53 26.28 -32.31
C SER A 319 -8.66 26.86 -30.90
N GLU A 320 -8.01 27.99 -30.70
CA GLU A 320 -8.02 28.91 -29.58
C GLU A 320 -9.29 28.84 -28.71
N GLY A 321 -9.15 28.56 -27.42
CA GLY A 321 -10.22 28.70 -26.44
C GLY A 321 -10.07 27.93 -25.11
N GLN A 322 -9.16 27.00 -24.95
CA GLN A 322 -8.93 26.33 -23.66
C GLN A 322 -7.76 26.98 -22.92
N THR A 323 -8.08 27.97 -22.10
CA THR A 323 -7.22 28.56 -21.07
C THR A 323 -6.91 27.52 -20.01
N ALA A 324 -5.62 27.23 -19.80
CA ALA A 324 -5.04 26.36 -18.78
C ALA A 324 -4.72 24.91 -19.20
N VAL A 325 -4.14 24.75 -20.39
CA VAL A 325 -3.61 23.45 -20.84
C VAL A 325 -2.11 23.53 -21.01
N ASN A 326 -1.38 22.66 -20.32
CA ASN A 326 0.05 22.45 -20.56
C ASN A 326 0.26 21.76 -21.92
N ARG A 327 1.33 22.13 -22.64
CA ARG A 327 1.63 21.57 -23.96
C ARG A 327 3.13 21.39 -24.13
N VAL A 328 3.55 20.20 -24.58
CA VAL A 328 4.95 19.89 -24.88
C VAL A 328 5.07 19.08 -26.16
N SER A 329 6.17 19.27 -26.90
CA SER A 329 6.52 18.45 -28.06
C SER A 329 7.48 17.35 -27.67
N ALA A 330 7.18 16.11 -28.09
CA ALA A 330 7.99 14.94 -27.73
C ALA A 330 8.08 13.94 -28.89
N ARG A 331 9.20 13.23 -28.98
CA ARG A 331 9.46 12.16 -29.96
C ARG A 331 9.21 10.80 -29.33
N ILE A 332 8.50 9.93 -30.03
CA ILE A 332 8.28 8.55 -29.63
C ILE A 332 9.59 7.78 -29.75
N VAL A 333 10.09 7.24 -28.61
CA VAL A 333 11.35 6.46 -28.55
C VAL A 333 11.06 4.96 -28.52
N PHE A 334 10.05 4.55 -27.74
CA PHE A 334 9.73 3.14 -27.56
C PHE A 334 8.27 2.93 -27.19
N VAL A 335 7.67 1.90 -27.80
CA VAL A 335 6.27 1.51 -27.52
C VAL A 335 6.23 0.10 -26.94
N GLU A 336 5.75 0.00 -25.70
CA GLU A 336 5.63 -1.25 -24.98
C GLU A 336 4.15 -1.65 -24.84
N PHE A 337 3.75 -2.74 -25.50
CA PHE A 337 2.42 -3.29 -25.36
C PHE A 337 2.38 -4.27 -24.17
N THR A 338 1.65 -3.94 -23.09
CA THR A 338 1.54 -4.79 -21.91
C THR A 338 0.18 -5.50 -21.77
N GLY A 339 -0.56 -5.61 -22.87
CA GLY A 339 -1.89 -6.19 -22.93
C GLY A 339 -2.99 -5.15 -22.77
N TYR A 340 -3.37 -4.81 -21.55
CA TYR A 340 -4.45 -3.84 -21.28
C TYR A 340 -4.03 -2.38 -21.45
N VAL A 341 -2.77 -2.08 -21.16
CA VAL A 341 -2.17 -0.75 -21.25
C VAL A 341 -1.01 -0.77 -22.22
N THR A 342 -0.91 0.27 -23.07
CA THR A 342 0.29 0.57 -23.86
C THR A 342 1.08 1.67 -23.15
N ARG A 343 2.36 1.42 -22.92
CA ARG A 343 3.33 2.36 -22.37
C ARG A 343 4.17 2.92 -23.50
N VAL A 344 4.27 4.23 -23.57
CA VAL A 344 5.05 4.91 -24.60
C VAL A 344 6.11 5.78 -23.93
N ARG A 345 7.37 5.46 -24.17
CA ARG A 345 8.48 6.32 -23.76
C ARG A 345 8.71 7.38 -24.82
N LEU A 346 8.81 8.61 -24.36
CA LEU A 346 8.89 9.80 -25.18
C LEU A 346 10.08 10.63 -24.73
N LEU A 347 10.74 11.28 -25.69
CA LEU A 347 11.83 12.22 -25.44
C LEU A 347 11.33 13.62 -25.77
N LEU A 348 11.38 14.55 -24.82
CA LEU A 348 11.04 15.94 -25.05
C LEU A 348 12.01 16.59 -26.04
N GLU A 349 11.49 17.21 -27.08
CA GLU A 349 12.30 17.86 -28.13
C GLU A 349 13.13 19.04 -27.58
N SER A 350 12.62 19.73 -26.53
CA SER A 350 13.27 20.91 -25.95
C SER A 350 14.43 20.60 -25.04
N SER A 351 14.39 19.48 -24.30
CA SER A 351 15.33 19.18 -23.22
C SER A 351 16.00 17.83 -23.32
N GLY A 352 15.47 16.92 -24.13
CA GLY A 352 15.91 15.52 -24.12
C GLY A 352 15.51 14.74 -22.87
N ILE A 353 14.60 15.26 -22.04
CA ILE A 353 14.08 14.53 -20.87
C ILE A 353 13.16 13.41 -21.35
N GLU A 354 13.38 12.21 -20.81
CA GLU A 354 12.49 11.09 -21.06
C GLU A 354 11.24 11.19 -20.18
N ILE A 355 10.07 11.06 -20.79
CA ILE A 355 8.77 11.01 -20.12
C ILE A 355 7.99 9.77 -20.54
N LEU A 356 7.05 9.36 -19.69
CA LEU A 356 6.17 8.23 -19.93
C LEU A 356 4.77 8.72 -20.27
N TYR A 357 4.17 8.13 -21.30
CA TYR A 357 2.75 8.26 -21.63
C TYR A 357 2.08 6.88 -21.52
N LYS A 358 0.89 6.84 -20.93
CA LYS A 358 0.10 5.62 -20.79
C LYS A 358 -1.27 5.79 -21.38
N VAL A 359 -1.69 4.80 -22.16
CA VAL A 359 -3.00 4.78 -22.79
C VAL A 359 -3.57 3.37 -22.78
N ARG A 360 -4.88 3.21 -22.84
CA ARG A 360 -5.48 1.89 -23.04
C ARG A 360 -5.03 1.33 -24.38
N SER A 361 -4.65 0.06 -24.40
CA SER A 361 -4.14 -0.56 -25.63
C SER A 361 -5.16 -0.55 -26.78
N HIS A 362 -6.45 -0.63 -26.46
CA HIS A 362 -7.51 -0.48 -27.47
C HIS A 362 -7.45 0.88 -28.19
N ASP A 363 -7.27 1.96 -27.41
CA ASP A 363 -7.24 3.32 -27.97
C ASP A 363 -5.97 3.55 -28.80
N TRP A 364 -4.83 2.99 -28.34
CA TRP A 364 -3.57 3.00 -29.09
C TRP A 364 -3.65 2.26 -30.43
N ILE A 365 -4.25 1.06 -30.44
CA ILE A 365 -4.39 0.23 -31.65
C ILE A 365 -5.30 0.92 -32.69
N SER A 366 -6.27 1.70 -32.25
CA SER A 366 -7.18 2.44 -33.13
C SER A 366 -6.48 3.56 -33.90
N GLN A 367 -5.38 4.11 -33.38
CA GLN A 367 -4.58 5.17 -33.98
C GLN A 367 -3.09 4.93 -33.69
N PRO A 368 -2.47 3.93 -34.33
CA PRO A 368 -1.10 3.55 -34.04
C PRO A 368 -0.12 4.64 -34.51
N LEU A 369 0.68 5.14 -33.58
CA LEU A 369 1.79 6.02 -33.85
C LEU A 369 3.09 5.22 -33.88
N GLN A 370 4.08 5.70 -34.65
CA GLN A 370 5.34 4.98 -34.87
C GLN A 370 6.49 5.58 -34.05
N GLU A 371 7.47 4.76 -33.73
CA GLU A 371 8.73 5.22 -33.16
C GLU A 371 9.41 6.23 -34.11
N GLY A 372 10.03 7.25 -33.54
CA GLY A 372 10.61 8.37 -34.28
C GLY A 372 9.65 9.51 -34.60
N GLN A 373 8.34 9.31 -34.48
CA GLN A 373 7.33 10.34 -34.76
C GLN A 373 7.32 11.38 -33.63
N VAL A 374 7.23 12.66 -34.05
CA VAL A 374 7.06 13.78 -33.11
C VAL A 374 5.56 14.04 -32.91
N ILE A 375 5.16 14.18 -31.67
CA ILE A 375 3.77 14.38 -31.22
C ILE A 375 3.70 15.55 -30.24
N THR A 376 2.55 16.14 -30.12
CA THR A 376 2.25 17.12 -29.07
C THR A 376 1.46 16.43 -27.96
N LEU A 377 1.94 16.55 -26.74
CA LEU A 377 1.24 16.11 -25.53
C LEU A 377 0.62 17.30 -24.83
N THR A 378 -0.60 17.09 -24.32
CA THR A 378 -1.35 18.08 -23.56
C THR A 378 -1.91 17.50 -22.28
N TRP A 379 -2.03 18.32 -21.24
CA TRP A 379 -2.73 17.97 -19.99
C TRP A 379 -3.26 19.20 -19.27
N SER A 380 -4.32 19.01 -18.50
CA SER A 380 -4.93 20.08 -17.71
C SER A 380 -4.02 20.57 -16.58
N THR A 381 -4.13 21.84 -16.22
CA THR A 381 -3.52 22.40 -15.01
C THR A 381 -3.95 21.62 -13.75
N ASP A 382 -5.20 21.14 -13.71
CA ASP A 382 -5.73 20.36 -12.58
C ASP A 382 -5.09 18.98 -12.45
N ASP A 383 -4.57 18.40 -13.53
CA ASP A 383 -3.84 17.13 -13.53
C ASP A 383 -2.34 17.30 -13.25
N CYS A 384 -1.85 18.54 -13.21
CA CYS A 384 -0.46 18.88 -12.89
C CYS A 384 -0.35 19.36 -11.44
N ILE A 385 0.36 18.61 -10.61
CA ILE A 385 0.43 18.85 -9.16
C ILE A 385 1.75 19.51 -8.81
N PHE A 386 1.70 20.61 -8.09
CA PHE A 386 2.87 21.27 -7.54
C PHE A 386 3.47 20.46 -6.38
N LEU A 387 4.78 20.28 -6.41
CA LEU A 387 5.55 19.57 -5.40
C LEU A 387 6.56 20.55 -4.80
N PRO A 388 6.41 20.95 -3.54
CA PRO A 388 7.43 21.75 -2.85
C PRO A 388 8.73 20.96 -2.73
N HIS A 389 9.83 21.71 -2.56
CA HIS A 389 11.18 21.10 -2.45
C HIS A 389 11.35 20.47 -1.06
#